data_9bd19e9ae8cd3b4d048f835f4363dff8
#
_entry.id   9bd19e9ae8cd3b4d048f835f4363dff8
#
_cell.length_a   1.000
_cell.length_b   1.000
_cell.length_c   1.000
_cell.angle_alpha   90.00
_cell.angle_beta   90.00
_cell.angle_gamma   90.00
#
_symmetry.space_group_name_H-M   'P 1'
#
loop_
_entity.id
_entity.type
_entity.pdbx_description
1 polymer ?
#
loop_
_entity_poly.entity_id
_entity_poly.type
_entity_poly.pdbx_seq_one_letter_code
_entity_poly.pdbx_strand_id
1 'polypeptide(L)'
;MTRRNFIILYIGILLSFLALTSSGSKKQCVVLPSDFKGPKELSRLYGVRLTPNDNIFLYNEGARWLGVPHRMGGLTKKGVDCSGFVAIVFREVYGKQLARSSADMLKHNCKKVSRANLKEGDLVFFRTGKGRKKVPNHVGIYLKNGKFIHTSTSNGVIVSSLSEPYYVRTWLTGGRVKNL
;
A
#
# COMPACT_ATOMS: atom_id res chain seq x y z
N MET A 1 1.03 -20.78 68.26
CA MET A 1 -0.34 -20.21 68.40
C MET A 1 -1.01 -20.31 67.06
N THR A 2 -2.02 -21.13 67.05
CA THR A 2 -2.86 -21.61 65.97
C THR A 2 -3.77 -20.54 65.44
N ARG A 3 -3.91 -20.42 64.09
CA ARG A 3 -5.12 -19.87 63.50
C ARG A 3 -5.63 -20.78 62.40
N ARG A 4 -6.82 -21.25 62.67
CA ARG A 4 -7.60 -22.27 62.00
C ARG A 4 -8.24 -21.75 60.72
N ASN A 5 -8.23 -22.62 59.73
CA ASN A 5 -8.93 -22.52 58.43
C ASN A 5 -10.44 -22.42 58.65
N PHE A 6 -11.11 -21.59 57.85
CA PHE A 6 -12.52 -21.71 57.58
C PHE A 6 -12.70 -21.94 56.05
N ILE A 7 -13.02 -23.18 55.73
CA ILE A 7 -13.51 -23.60 54.43
C ILE A 7 -15.02 -23.42 54.50
N ILE A 8 -15.56 -22.54 53.69
CA ILE A 8 -17.01 -22.47 53.46
C ILE A 8 -17.26 -23.07 52.09
N LEU A 9 -17.90 -24.22 52.15
CA LEU A 9 -18.41 -25.00 51.01
C LEU A 9 -19.72 -24.36 50.53
N TYR A 10 -19.71 -23.77 49.35
CA TYR A 10 -20.95 -23.38 48.63
C TYR A 10 -21.20 -24.38 47.51
N ILE A 11 -22.12 -25.29 47.74
CA ILE A 11 -22.74 -26.11 46.71
C ILE A 11 -23.86 -25.26 46.12
N GLY A 12 -23.65 -24.70 44.94
CA GLY A 12 -24.63 -23.99 44.14
C GLY A 12 -24.87 -24.75 42.85
N ILE A 13 -26.06 -25.17 42.67
CA ILE A 13 -26.63 -25.95 41.57
C ILE A 13 -26.35 -25.30 40.24
N LEU A 14 -25.60 -26.01 39.38
CA LEU A 14 -25.31 -25.62 38.02
C LEU A 14 -26.48 -26.01 37.09
N LEU A 15 -27.39 -25.10 36.84
CA LEU A 15 -28.36 -25.24 35.76
C LEU A 15 -27.63 -24.87 34.46
N SER A 16 -27.30 -25.87 33.68
CA SER A 16 -26.75 -25.79 32.33
C SER A 16 -27.75 -25.17 31.36
N PHE A 17 -27.61 -23.87 31.10
CA PHE A 17 -28.18 -23.26 29.89
C PHE A 17 -27.15 -23.38 28.77
N LEU A 18 -27.30 -24.40 27.95
CA LEU A 18 -26.60 -24.53 26.67
C LEU A 18 -27.22 -23.52 25.70
N ALA A 19 -26.77 -22.28 25.74
CA ALA A 19 -27.11 -21.30 24.71
C ALA A 19 -26.24 -21.64 23.49
N LEU A 20 -26.84 -22.32 22.51
CA LEU A 20 -26.31 -22.38 21.15
C LEU A 20 -26.34 -20.96 20.57
N THR A 21 -25.26 -20.22 20.77
CA THR A 21 -25.02 -19.00 19.99
C THR A 21 -24.61 -19.41 18.59
N SER A 22 -25.58 -19.51 17.70
CA SER A 22 -25.35 -19.53 16.26
C SER A 22 -24.62 -18.23 15.89
N SER A 23 -23.30 -18.30 15.80
CA SER A 23 -22.47 -17.23 15.26
C SER A 23 -22.69 -17.16 13.76
N GLY A 24 -23.82 -16.57 13.37
CA GLY A 24 -24.06 -16.16 12.00
C GLY A 24 -23.04 -15.08 11.64
N SER A 25 -22.00 -15.45 10.92
CA SER A 25 -21.07 -14.50 10.31
C SER A 25 -21.90 -13.56 9.43
N LYS A 26 -22.25 -12.37 9.96
CA LYS A 26 -22.85 -11.31 9.18
C LYS A 26 -21.82 -10.93 8.11
N LYS A 27 -22.05 -11.38 6.87
CA LYS A 27 -21.30 -10.87 5.72
C LYS A 27 -21.50 -9.36 5.72
N GLN A 28 -20.48 -8.64 6.15
CA GLN A 28 -20.49 -7.18 6.11
C GLN A 28 -20.50 -6.78 4.63
N CYS A 29 -21.63 -6.25 4.16
CA CYS A 29 -21.74 -5.70 2.82
C CYS A 29 -20.79 -4.52 2.72
N VAL A 30 -19.64 -4.72 2.06
CA VAL A 30 -18.73 -3.63 1.73
C VAL A 30 -19.38 -2.86 0.58
N VAL A 31 -19.86 -1.65 0.85
CA VAL A 31 -20.34 -0.74 -0.19
C VAL A 31 -19.12 -0.21 -0.93
N LEU A 32 -18.92 -0.69 -2.16
CA LEU A 32 -17.86 -0.19 -3.02
C LEU A 32 -18.27 1.16 -3.63
N PRO A 33 -17.31 2.11 -3.80
CA PRO A 33 -17.58 3.35 -4.51
C PRO A 33 -18.11 3.09 -5.93
N SER A 34 -18.95 3.99 -6.45
CA SER A 34 -19.55 3.86 -7.79
C SER A 34 -18.54 3.80 -8.93
N ASP A 35 -17.33 4.34 -8.71
CA ASP A 35 -16.20 4.32 -9.65
C ASP A 35 -15.25 3.12 -9.46
N PHE A 36 -15.63 2.16 -8.61
CA PHE A 36 -14.80 0.97 -8.33
C PHE A 36 -14.77 0.02 -9.52
N LYS A 37 -13.57 -0.21 -10.04
CA LYS A 37 -13.33 -1.03 -11.22
C LYS A 37 -13.01 -2.47 -10.84
N GLY A 38 -13.56 -3.42 -11.60
CA GLY A 38 -13.26 -4.83 -11.43
C GLY A 38 -11.88 -5.25 -12.02
N PRO A 39 -11.39 -6.45 -11.68
CA PRO A 39 -10.08 -6.92 -12.11
C PRO A 39 -9.87 -6.89 -13.62
N LYS A 40 -10.90 -7.18 -14.42
CA LYS A 40 -10.82 -7.18 -15.89
C LYS A 40 -10.59 -5.78 -16.47
N GLU A 41 -11.27 -4.78 -15.94
CA GLU A 41 -11.12 -3.38 -16.36
C GLU A 41 -9.76 -2.83 -15.95
N LEU A 42 -9.36 -3.06 -14.69
CA LEU A 42 -8.04 -2.69 -14.19
C LEU A 42 -6.91 -3.38 -14.97
N SER A 43 -7.08 -4.65 -15.34
CA SER A 43 -6.09 -5.35 -16.15
C SER A 43 -5.81 -4.66 -17.48
N ARG A 44 -6.85 -4.15 -18.13
CA ARG A 44 -6.71 -3.37 -19.39
C ARG A 44 -6.02 -2.03 -19.11
N LEU A 45 -6.43 -1.33 -18.06
CA LEU A 45 -5.91 -0.02 -17.70
C LEU A 45 -4.41 -0.05 -17.37
N TYR A 46 -3.96 -1.07 -16.66
CA TYR A 46 -2.57 -1.20 -16.22
C TYR A 46 -1.68 -2.04 -17.16
N GLY A 47 -2.26 -2.70 -18.16
CA GLY A 47 -1.54 -3.60 -19.05
C GLY A 47 -0.93 -4.79 -18.32
N VAL A 48 -1.60 -5.29 -17.27
CA VAL A 48 -1.20 -6.47 -16.49
C VAL A 48 -2.42 -7.35 -16.19
N ARG A 49 -2.23 -8.68 -16.16
CA ARG A 49 -3.30 -9.60 -15.79
C ARG A 49 -3.51 -9.57 -14.28
N LEU A 50 -4.65 -9.07 -13.85
CA LEU A 50 -5.07 -9.07 -12.45
C LEU A 50 -6.02 -10.24 -12.16
N THR A 51 -5.92 -10.74 -10.94
CA THR A 51 -6.73 -11.83 -10.38
C THR A 51 -7.39 -11.33 -9.07
N PRO A 52 -8.38 -12.06 -8.53
CA PRO A 52 -8.95 -11.71 -7.22
C PRO A 52 -7.95 -11.70 -6.05
N ASN A 53 -6.79 -12.35 -6.21
CA ASN A 53 -5.74 -12.38 -5.19
C ASN A 53 -4.81 -11.15 -5.21
N ASP A 54 -4.90 -10.32 -6.26
CA ASP A 54 -4.16 -9.06 -6.34
C ASP A 54 -4.87 -7.99 -5.48
N ASN A 55 -4.14 -7.01 -5.01
CA ASN A 55 -4.70 -5.92 -4.20
C ASN A 55 -5.51 -4.94 -5.07
N ILE A 56 -6.73 -5.31 -5.40
CA ILE A 56 -7.64 -4.52 -6.27
C ILE A 56 -7.87 -3.10 -5.73
N PHE A 57 -7.80 -2.88 -4.41
CA PHE A 57 -7.91 -1.55 -3.83
C PHE A 57 -6.73 -0.65 -4.20
N LEU A 58 -5.50 -1.21 -4.23
CA LEU A 58 -4.32 -0.49 -4.69
C LEU A 58 -4.46 -0.01 -6.14
N TYR A 59 -4.93 -0.90 -7.02
CA TYR A 59 -5.13 -0.56 -8.44
C TYR A 59 -6.27 0.46 -8.61
N ASN A 60 -7.36 0.31 -7.87
CA ASN A 60 -8.46 1.28 -7.93
C ASN A 60 -8.01 2.67 -7.46
N GLU A 61 -7.33 2.73 -6.31
CA GLU A 61 -6.84 4.03 -5.83
C GLU A 61 -5.83 4.63 -6.80
N GLY A 62 -4.88 3.84 -7.31
CA GLY A 62 -3.96 4.30 -8.35
C GLY A 62 -4.68 4.81 -9.61
N ALA A 63 -5.73 4.10 -10.07
CA ALA A 63 -6.53 4.48 -11.24
C ALA A 63 -7.19 5.85 -11.10
N ARG A 64 -7.65 6.20 -9.90
CA ARG A 64 -8.22 7.52 -9.61
C ARG A 64 -7.23 8.66 -9.81
N TRP A 65 -5.95 8.38 -9.81
CA TRP A 65 -4.88 9.37 -9.94
C TRP A 65 -4.28 9.44 -11.35
N LEU A 66 -4.53 8.46 -12.22
CA LEU A 66 -3.96 8.45 -13.56
C LEU A 66 -4.27 9.76 -14.31
N GLY A 67 -3.25 10.35 -14.94
CA GLY A 67 -3.35 11.62 -15.66
C GLY A 67 -3.30 12.87 -14.77
N VAL A 68 -3.34 12.78 -13.45
CA VAL A 68 -3.18 13.95 -12.57
C VAL A 68 -1.80 14.57 -12.80
N PRO A 69 -1.70 15.89 -13.11
CA PRO A 69 -0.45 16.51 -13.48
C PRO A 69 0.55 16.57 -12.34
N HIS A 70 1.84 16.62 -12.70
CA HIS A 70 2.91 16.83 -11.72
C HIS A 70 2.88 18.26 -11.19
N ARG A 71 2.96 18.39 -9.86
CA ARG A 71 3.19 19.66 -9.19
C ARG A 71 4.12 19.43 -7.98
N MET A 72 5.25 20.11 -7.95
CA MET A 72 6.18 20.04 -6.84
C MET A 72 5.47 20.41 -5.52
N GLY A 73 5.59 19.56 -4.49
CA GLY A 73 4.90 19.74 -3.21
C GLY A 73 3.39 19.48 -3.25
N GLY A 74 2.82 19.17 -4.42
CA GLY A 74 1.38 18.95 -4.60
C GLY A 74 0.84 17.71 -3.87
N LEU A 75 -0.42 17.80 -3.42
CA LEU A 75 -1.14 16.72 -2.69
C LEU A 75 -2.61 16.62 -3.14
N THR A 76 -2.97 17.13 -4.31
CA THR A 76 -4.35 17.20 -4.75
C THR A 76 -4.52 16.74 -6.20
N LYS A 77 -5.76 16.57 -6.64
CA LYS A 77 -6.09 16.29 -8.06
C LYS A 77 -5.73 17.44 -9.02
N LYS A 78 -5.46 18.65 -8.52
CA LYS A 78 -4.94 19.77 -9.33
C LYS A 78 -3.43 19.65 -9.60
N GLY A 79 -2.75 18.73 -8.90
CA GLY A 79 -1.35 18.41 -9.09
C GLY A 79 -0.76 17.71 -7.88
N VAL A 80 0.10 16.71 -8.13
CA VAL A 80 0.72 15.88 -7.11
C VAL A 80 2.19 15.60 -7.48
N ASP A 81 3.09 15.57 -6.49
CA ASP A 81 4.45 15.06 -6.72
C ASP A 81 4.56 13.56 -6.43
N CYS A 82 5.70 12.96 -6.76
CA CYS A 82 5.91 11.52 -6.67
C CYS A 82 5.72 10.98 -5.24
N SER A 83 6.28 11.63 -4.24
CA SER A 83 6.15 11.21 -2.84
C SER A 83 4.78 11.55 -2.25
N GLY A 84 4.17 12.64 -2.68
CA GLY A 84 2.79 12.99 -2.30
C GLY A 84 1.78 11.97 -2.80
N PHE A 85 1.90 11.57 -4.07
CA PHE A 85 1.07 10.51 -4.64
C PHE A 85 1.20 9.20 -3.86
N VAL A 86 2.45 8.75 -3.62
CA VAL A 86 2.70 7.52 -2.85
C VAL A 86 2.13 7.60 -1.44
N ALA A 87 2.35 8.71 -0.74
CA ALA A 87 1.84 8.90 0.62
C ALA A 87 0.30 8.86 0.69
N ILE A 88 -0.38 9.46 -0.29
CA ILE A 88 -1.85 9.44 -0.37
C ILE A 88 -2.34 8.02 -0.61
N VAL A 89 -1.82 7.32 -1.62
CA VAL A 89 -2.22 5.94 -1.91
C VAL A 89 -2.02 5.03 -0.70
N PHE A 90 -0.88 5.16 0.00
CA PHE A 90 -0.62 4.34 1.18
C PHE A 90 -1.55 4.65 2.35
N ARG A 91 -1.93 5.89 2.54
CA ARG A 91 -2.91 6.27 3.55
C ARG A 91 -4.30 5.69 3.23
N GLU A 92 -4.76 5.81 1.99
CA GLU A 92 -6.10 5.37 1.59
C GLU A 92 -6.23 3.83 1.51
N VAL A 93 -5.19 3.14 1.03
CA VAL A 93 -5.26 1.68 0.82
C VAL A 93 -4.85 0.88 2.05
N TYR A 94 -3.84 1.36 2.77
CA TYR A 94 -3.22 0.59 3.88
C TYR A 94 -3.36 1.26 5.25
N GLY A 95 -3.98 2.45 5.34
CA GLY A 95 -4.04 3.23 6.58
C GLY A 95 -2.65 3.66 7.09
N LYS A 96 -1.63 3.69 6.20
CA LYS A 96 -0.24 3.96 6.57
C LYS A 96 0.18 5.38 6.21
N GLN A 97 0.70 6.10 7.20
CA GLN A 97 1.35 7.38 6.96
C GLN A 97 2.82 7.18 6.62
N LEU A 98 3.24 7.73 5.49
CA LEU A 98 4.62 7.72 5.02
C LEU A 98 5.22 9.12 5.12
N ALA A 99 6.55 9.18 5.22
CA ALA A 99 7.29 10.44 5.18
C ALA A 99 7.04 11.21 3.88
N ARG A 100 7.20 12.53 3.93
CA ARG A 100 6.83 13.41 2.79
C ARG A 100 7.81 13.37 1.62
N SER A 101 9.06 12.98 1.85
CA SER A 101 10.07 12.90 0.77
C SER A 101 10.43 11.45 0.44
N SER A 102 10.83 11.21 -0.83
CA SER A 102 11.30 9.88 -1.25
C SER A 102 12.52 9.40 -0.45
N ALA A 103 13.41 10.31 -0.07
CA ALA A 103 14.59 10.00 0.75
C ALA A 103 14.19 9.54 2.16
N ASP A 104 13.27 10.24 2.80
CA ASP A 104 12.80 9.92 4.15
C ASP A 104 11.91 8.67 4.14
N MET A 105 11.10 8.45 3.09
CA MET A 105 10.36 7.20 2.91
C MET A 105 11.31 6.00 2.91
N LEU A 106 12.40 6.06 2.11
CA LEU A 106 13.37 4.99 2.08
C LEU A 106 14.06 4.78 3.43
N LYS A 107 14.46 5.87 4.09
CA LYS A 107 15.22 5.84 5.34
C LYS A 107 14.38 5.36 6.52
N HIS A 108 13.17 5.88 6.66
CA HIS A 108 12.38 5.70 7.88
C HIS A 108 11.26 4.67 7.73
N ASN A 109 10.61 4.61 6.57
CA ASN A 109 9.44 3.75 6.37
C ASN A 109 9.75 2.39 5.77
N CYS A 110 10.90 2.19 5.09
CA CYS A 110 11.14 0.98 4.32
C CYS A 110 12.30 0.12 4.85
N LYS A 111 12.19 -1.19 4.57
CA LYS A 111 13.32 -2.12 4.47
C LYS A 111 13.70 -2.23 3.00
N LYS A 112 15.01 -2.16 2.66
CA LYS A 112 15.48 -2.30 1.29
C LYS A 112 15.16 -3.68 0.73
N VAL A 113 14.77 -3.73 -0.54
CA VAL A 113 14.43 -4.95 -1.28
C VAL A 113 15.15 -4.92 -2.62
N SER A 114 15.73 -6.05 -3.04
CA SER A 114 16.32 -6.18 -4.37
C SER A 114 15.22 -6.16 -5.45
N ARG A 115 15.61 -5.80 -6.68
CA ARG A 115 14.69 -5.76 -7.81
C ARG A 115 14.00 -7.11 -8.07
N ALA A 116 14.72 -8.21 -7.90
CA ALA A 116 14.20 -9.58 -8.08
C ALA A 116 13.15 -9.98 -7.02
N ASN A 117 13.20 -9.36 -5.84
CA ASN A 117 12.34 -9.68 -4.69
C ASN A 117 11.18 -8.70 -4.51
N LEU A 118 10.94 -7.83 -5.50
CA LEU A 118 9.82 -6.90 -5.48
C LEU A 118 8.49 -7.64 -5.46
N LYS A 119 7.60 -7.16 -4.60
CA LYS A 119 6.20 -7.60 -4.50
C LYS A 119 5.27 -6.41 -4.70
N GLU A 120 4.05 -6.68 -5.10
CA GLU A 120 2.98 -5.68 -5.20
C GLU A 120 2.90 -4.82 -3.92
N GLY A 121 2.81 -3.50 -4.08
CA GLY A 121 2.82 -2.54 -2.99
C GLY A 121 4.21 -2.15 -2.48
N ASP A 122 5.31 -2.80 -2.91
CA ASP A 122 6.65 -2.30 -2.60
C ASP A 122 6.89 -0.94 -3.28
N LEU A 123 7.68 -0.10 -2.66
CA LEU A 123 8.12 1.15 -3.27
C LEU A 123 9.35 0.93 -4.15
N VAL A 124 9.41 1.65 -5.25
CA VAL A 124 10.57 1.66 -6.15
C VAL A 124 11.20 3.03 -6.15
N PHE A 125 12.49 3.10 -5.89
CA PHE A 125 13.24 4.33 -5.71
C PHE A 125 14.25 4.52 -6.82
N PHE A 126 14.30 5.74 -7.33
CA PHE A 126 15.18 6.12 -8.43
C PHE A 126 16.00 7.35 -8.08
N ARG A 127 17.12 7.47 -8.78
CA ARG A 127 17.98 8.62 -8.76
C ARG A 127 17.98 9.27 -10.14
N THR A 128 17.07 10.21 -10.34
CA THR A 128 16.89 10.93 -11.60
C THR A 128 17.67 12.24 -11.61
N GLY A 129 18.39 12.54 -12.69
CA GLY A 129 19.14 13.79 -12.83
C GLY A 129 20.38 13.91 -11.93
N LYS A 130 20.82 15.16 -11.68
CA LYS A 130 21.99 15.51 -10.88
C LYS A 130 21.72 15.44 -9.38
N GLY A 131 22.74 15.25 -8.55
CA GLY A 131 22.71 15.26 -7.09
C GLY A 131 23.39 14.06 -6.42
N ARG A 132 23.20 13.83 -5.10
CA ARG A 132 23.92 12.80 -4.34
C ARG A 132 23.57 11.39 -4.83
N LYS A 133 24.58 10.61 -5.25
CA LYS A 133 24.44 9.32 -5.95
C LYS A 133 23.62 8.25 -5.21
N LYS A 134 23.54 8.28 -3.88
CA LYS A 134 22.86 7.26 -3.06
C LYS A 134 21.55 7.72 -2.40
N VAL A 135 21.06 8.90 -2.76
CA VAL A 135 19.84 9.46 -2.18
C VAL A 135 18.75 9.49 -3.27
N PRO A 136 17.60 8.83 -3.07
CA PRO A 136 16.52 8.86 -4.03
C PRO A 136 15.91 10.26 -4.11
N ASN A 137 15.52 10.65 -5.31
CA ASN A 137 14.75 11.86 -5.57
C ASN A 137 13.46 11.57 -6.34
N HIS A 138 13.18 10.30 -6.60
CA HIS A 138 11.94 9.85 -7.21
C HIS A 138 11.49 8.53 -6.61
N VAL A 139 10.17 8.33 -6.53
CA VAL A 139 9.54 7.14 -5.95
C VAL A 139 8.26 6.80 -6.72
N GLY A 140 7.98 5.50 -6.81
CA GLY A 140 6.72 4.97 -7.31
C GLY A 140 6.30 3.74 -6.51
N ILE A 141 5.13 3.18 -6.82
CA ILE A 141 4.58 1.97 -6.21
C ILE A 141 4.69 0.84 -7.23
N TYR A 142 5.40 -0.22 -6.88
CA TYR A 142 5.49 -1.42 -7.70
C TYR A 142 4.14 -2.14 -7.72
N LEU A 143 3.74 -2.55 -8.89
CA LEU A 143 2.51 -3.30 -9.15
C LEU A 143 2.84 -4.79 -9.34
N LYS A 144 2.93 -5.24 -10.56
CA LYS A 144 3.37 -6.59 -10.93
C LYS A 144 4.00 -6.60 -12.32
N ASN A 145 4.72 -7.68 -12.66
CA ASN A 145 5.31 -7.88 -13.99
C ASN A 145 6.22 -6.71 -14.43
N GLY A 146 6.99 -6.15 -13.48
CA GLY A 146 7.88 -5.03 -13.77
C GLY A 146 7.20 -3.67 -13.95
N LYS A 147 5.87 -3.59 -13.81
CA LYS A 147 5.12 -2.34 -13.88
C LYS A 147 5.10 -1.64 -12.52
N PHE A 148 5.10 -0.32 -12.55
CA PHE A 148 4.94 0.53 -11.36
C PHE A 148 4.18 1.80 -11.73
N ILE A 149 3.48 2.38 -10.77
CA ILE A 149 2.75 3.65 -10.92
C ILE A 149 3.48 4.75 -10.16
N HIS A 150 3.62 5.90 -10.79
CA HIS A 150 4.33 7.05 -10.23
C HIS A 150 3.89 8.36 -10.88
N THR A 151 4.33 9.50 -10.36
CA THR A 151 4.10 10.81 -10.99
C THR A 151 5.31 11.22 -11.82
N SER A 152 5.16 11.17 -13.14
CA SER A 152 6.15 11.73 -14.11
C SER A 152 6.07 13.24 -14.15
N THR A 153 7.20 13.93 -14.28
CA THR A 153 7.24 15.40 -14.39
C THR A 153 6.57 15.93 -15.66
N SER A 154 6.60 15.16 -16.74
CA SER A 154 6.04 15.55 -18.05
C SER A 154 4.63 15.02 -18.31
N ASN A 155 4.29 13.84 -17.74
CA ASN A 155 3.05 13.11 -18.09
C ASN A 155 2.09 12.95 -16.90
N GLY A 156 2.41 13.54 -15.74
CA GLY A 156 1.61 13.34 -14.54
C GLY A 156 1.68 11.91 -14.01
N VAL A 157 0.62 11.44 -13.36
CA VAL A 157 0.54 10.07 -12.82
C VAL A 157 0.35 9.08 -13.96
N ILE A 158 1.30 8.19 -14.13
CA ILE A 158 1.34 7.16 -15.19
C ILE A 158 1.82 5.82 -14.66
N VAL A 159 1.59 4.77 -15.47
CA VAL A 159 2.19 3.45 -15.29
C VAL A 159 3.40 3.34 -16.22
N SER A 160 4.54 2.94 -15.67
CA SER A 160 5.78 2.69 -16.41
C SER A 160 6.31 1.29 -16.17
N SER A 161 7.33 0.89 -16.95
CA SER A 161 8.02 -0.38 -16.77
C SER A 161 9.43 -0.17 -16.21
N LEU A 162 9.81 -1.01 -15.25
CA LEU A 162 11.19 -1.05 -14.76
C LEU A 162 12.20 -1.42 -15.86
N SER A 163 11.76 -2.05 -16.97
CA SER A 163 12.60 -2.39 -18.12
C SER A 163 12.87 -1.22 -19.06
N GLU A 164 12.18 -0.09 -18.92
CA GLU A 164 12.47 1.09 -19.73
C GLU A 164 13.91 1.61 -19.46
N PRO A 165 14.68 1.95 -20.51
CA PRO A 165 16.08 2.31 -20.36
C PRO A 165 16.35 3.43 -19.35
N TYR A 166 15.42 4.37 -19.24
CA TYR A 166 15.48 5.45 -18.26
C TYR A 166 15.46 4.93 -16.83
N TYR A 167 14.51 4.03 -16.50
CA TYR A 167 14.37 3.47 -15.14
C TYR A 167 15.44 2.42 -14.82
N VAL A 168 15.95 1.72 -15.82
CA VAL A 168 17.12 0.83 -15.64
C VAL A 168 18.33 1.64 -15.20
N ARG A 169 18.64 2.77 -15.87
CA ARG A 169 19.79 3.62 -15.55
C ARG A 169 19.66 4.37 -14.23
N THR A 170 18.43 4.74 -13.86
CA THR A 170 18.17 5.55 -12.66
C THR A 170 17.75 4.75 -11.44
N TRP A 171 17.62 3.43 -11.57
CA TRP A 171 17.27 2.53 -10.48
C TRP A 171 18.22 2.66 -9.30
N LEU A 172 17.68 2.78 -8.11
CA LEU A 172 18.45 2.82 -6.88
C LEU A 172 18.20 1.58 -6.01
N THR A 173 16.96 1.31 -5.65
CA THR A 173 16.57 0.17 -4.81
C THR A 173 15.06 0.01 -4.76
N GLY A 174 14.58 -1.16 -4.38
CA GLY A 174 13.23 -1.35 -3.86
C GLY A 174 13.15 -1.06 -2.36
N GLY A 175 11.94 -0.87 -1.85
CA GLY A 175 11.69 -0.69 -0.44
C GLY A 175 10.35 -1.26 -0.03
N ARG A 176 10.35 -2.22 0.89
CA ARG A 176 9.12 -2.75 1.50
C ARG A 176 8.75 -1.93 2.71
N VAL A 177 7.55 -1.42 2.74
CA VAL A 177 7.06 -0.63 3.88
C VAL A 177 6.98 -1.54 5.10
N LYS A 178 7.47 -1.03 6.25
CA LYS A 178 7.50 -1.77 7.52
C LYS A 178 6.09 -1.86 8.10
N ASN A 179 5.77 -3.01 8.72
CA ASN A 179 4.50 -3.22 9.45
C ASN A 179 3.26 -2.95 8.56
N LEU A 180 3.29 -3.47 7.35
CA LEU A 180 2.17 -3.51 6.41
C LEU A 180 1.42 -4.82 6.58
#